data_f6ed18bdfb8578c523989f430c95ed71
#
_entry.id   f6ed18bdfb8578c523989f430c95ed71
#
_cell.length_a   1.000
_cell.length_b   1.000
_cell.length_c   1.000
_cell.angle_alpha   90.00
_cell.angle_beta   90.00
_cell.angle_gamma   90.00
#
_symmetry.space_group_name_H-M   'P 1'
#
loop_
_entity.id
_entity.type
_entity.pdbx_description
1 polymer ?
#
loop_
_entity_poly.entity_id
_entity_poly.type
_entity_poly.pdbx_seq_one_letter_code
_entity_poly.pdbx_strand_id
1 'polypeptide(L)'
;HTVIVSPDKDFQQLLSVDIEMFRPAYRGEEFDPITEASFIGKYGLNPVQFIDVLALMGDAADNVPGVKGIGEKTAVKLIQEYGSLENLLDHASEVKGKRAQEGLANEADMARLSKRLVTIKTDVELAAGWDDFTCKAPDLGHVKQLFDELEFSRLYDRAERVLGPKYASEAGLFAPLKTTSDKGHMAANQDEPEEPSDLFAASNFESYQAESVDYQFVTTPDKLREVAEYIVKFDRVSFDTETTSVDSQLASLVGISLCVKPGEAFYIPTPMPDGTTTEEVLDLVRPILEGPALKVGQNVKYDWIVLAHHGVQVVGPVFDTMVAHYLIAPEEAHNLDALAKRYLNYETIPISSLIGSGKSQISMREVAPSDVSPYACEDADIALRLADVFKPLLDEKDVSFVAYDIEFPLVEVLSEMELAGI
;
A
#
# COMPACT_ATOMS: atom_id res chain seq x y z
N HIS A 1 1.86 32.57 -12.92
CA HIS A 1 1.80 31.13 -13.19
C HIS A 1 1.41 30.39 -11.93
N THR A 2 0.44 29.48 -12.02
CA THR A 2 -0.13 28.72 -10.87
C THR A 2 0.06 27.24 -11.11
N VAL A 3 0.52 26.53 -10.08
CA VAL A 3 0.64 25.07 -10.11
C VAL A 3 -0.33 24.50 -9.08
N ILE A 4 -1.26 23.66 -9.52
CA ILE A 4 -2.17 22.90 -8.65
C ILE A 4 -1.55 21.54 -8.37
N VAL A 5 -1.24 21.23 -7.12
CA VAL A 5 -0.71 19.92 -6.73
C VAL A 5 -1.84 19.10 -6.13
N SER A 6 -2.40 18.18 -6.91
CA SER A 6 -3.55 17.35 -6.47
C SER A 6 -3.67 16.06 -7.29
N PRO A 7 -4.09 14.93 -6.69
CA PRO A 7 -4.50 13.73 -7.41
C PRO A 7 -5.89 13.86 -8.04
N ASP A 8 -6.69 14.84 -7.61
CA ASP A 8 -8.08 15.00 -7.99
C ASP A 8 -8.22 15.50 -9.45
N LYS A 9 -8.89 14.70 -10.26
CA LYS A 9 -9.10 14.98 -11.69
C LYS A 9 -9.99 16.19 -11.96
N ASP A 10 -10.82 16.61 -11.00
CA ASP A 10 -11.75 17.70 -11.18
C ASP A 10 -11.03 19.04 -11.36
N PHE A 11 -9.82 19.18 -10.80
CA PHE A 11 -8.99 20.36 -11.04
C PHE A 11 -8.54 20.54 -12.49
N GLN A 12 -8.64 19.50 -13.34
CA GLN A 12 -8.29 19.63 -14.76
C GLN A 12 -9.19 20.62 -15.50
N GLN A 13 -10.38 20.94 -14.99
CA GLN A 13 -11.27 21.97 -15.52
C GLN A 13 -10.70 23.40 -15.42
N LEU A 14 -9.70 23.62 -14.55
CA LEU A 14 -9.07 24.89 -14.28
C LEU A 14 -7.81 25.15 -15.11
N LEU A 15 -7.35 24.14 -15.87
CA LEU A 15 -6.14 24.27 -16.69
C LEU A 15 -6.25 25.40 -17.70
N SER A 16 -5.18 26.18 -17.85
CA SER A 16 -5.04 27.27 -18.80
C SER A 16 -3.56 27.51 -19.11
N VAL A 17 -3.25 28.50 -19.94
CA VAL A 17 -1.87 28.92 -20.23
C VAL A 17 -1.09 29.33 -18.96
N ASP A 18 -1.80 29.77 -17.93
CA ASP A 18 -1.24 30.23 -16.65
C ASP A 18 -1.42 29.26 -15.50
N ILE A 19 -2.19 28.16 -15.70
CA ILE A 19 -2.50 27.17 -14.66
C ILE A 19 -2.16 25.78 -15.17
N GLU A 20 -1.26 25.10 -14.49
CA GLU A 20 -0.94 23.70 -14.71
C GLU A 20 -1.20 22.87 -13.43
N MET A 21 -1.29 21.56 -13.59
CA MET A 21 -1.54 20.63 -12.49
C MET A 21 -0.41 19.62 -12.41
N PHE A 22 0.07 19.36 -11.20
CA PHE A 22 1.00 18.29 -10.88
C PHE A 22 0.26 17.23 -10.10
N ARG A 23 0.11 16.07 -10.71
CA ARG A 23 -0.50 14.93 -10.05
C ARG A 23 0.59 14.09 -9.37
N PRO A 24 0.46 13.82 -8.04
CA PRO A 24 1.37 12.91 -7.36
C PRO A 24 1.32 11.53 -8.01
N ALA A 25 2.48 11.00 -8.41
CA ALA A 25 2.56 9.66 -8.96
C ALA A 25 2.42 8.60 -7.86
N TYR A 26 1.87 7.46 -8.21
CA TYR A 26 1.73 6.32 -7.32
C TYR A 26 3.13 5.69 -7.10
N ARG A 27 3.61 5.58 -5.86
CA ARG A 27 4.90 4.99 -5.44
C ARG A 27 6.16 5.84 -5.58
N GLY A 28 6.09 7.15 -5.35
CA GLY A 28 7.30 7.97 -5.17
C GLY A 28 8.07 8.30 -6.44
N GLU A 29 7.48 8.06 -7.60
CA GLU A 29 7.97 8.57 -8.88
C GLU A 29 7.67 10.07 -9.01
N GLU A 30 8.34 10.75 -9.96
CA GLU A 30 8.18 12.18 -10.22
C GLU A 30 6.72 12.56 -10.49
N PHE A 31 6.33 13.80 -10.15
CA PHE A 31 5.00 14.33 -10.44
C PHE A 31 4.70 14.28 -11.94
N ASP A 32 3.47 13.85 -12.28
CA ASP A 32 2.97 13.86 -13.65
C ASP A 32 2.40 15.26 -13.96
N PRO A 33 3.11 16.09 -14.77
CA PRO A 33 2.65 17.44 -15.10
C PRO A 33 1.54 17.38 -16.14
N ILE A 34 0.41 18.02 -15.86
CA ILE A 34 -0.73 18.13 -16.74
C ILE A 34 -0.89 19.61 -17.11
N THR A 35 -0.58 19.94 -18.36
CA THR A 35 -0.78 21.27 -18.92
C THR A 35 -2.03 21.31 -19.78
N GLU A 36 -2.54 22.53 -20.07
CA GLU A 36 -3.63 22.71 -21.03
C GLU A 36 -3.34 22.02 -22.37
N ALA A 37 -2.12 22.16 -22.90
CA ALA A 37 -1.72 21.56 -24.17
C ALA A 37 -1.72 20.01 -24.11
N SER A 38 -1.21 19.41 -23.03
CA SER A 38 -1.24 17.95 -22.83
C SER A 38 -2.67 17.44 -22.65
N PHE A 39 -3.52 18.20 -21.97
CA PHE A 39 -4.93 17.89 -21.80
C PHE A 39 -5.69 17.90 -23.13
N ILE A 40 -5.54 18.96 -23.93
CA ILE A 40 -6.14 19.06 -25.28
C ILE A 40 -5.63 17.94 -26.18
N GLY A 41 -4.34 17.63 -26.13
CA GLY A 41 -3.74 16.51 -26.87
C GLY A 41 -4.34 15.16 -26.51
N LYS A 42 -4.65 14.95 -25.25
CA LYS A 42 -5.23 13.69 -24.74
C LYS A 42 -6.72 13.55 -25.04
N TYR A 43 -7.49 14.59 -24.79
CA TYR A 43 -8.97 14.53 -24.83
C TYR A 43 -9.57 15.17 -26.08
N GLY A 44 -8.82 15.99 -26.83
CA GLY A 44 -9.35 16.78 -27.95
C GLY A 44 -10.45 17.77 -27.55
N LEU A 45 -10.43 18.21 -26.29
CA LEU A 45 -11.41 19.10 -25.65
C LEU A 45 -10.69 20.22 -24.93
N ASN A 46 -11.37 21.37 -24.75
CA ASN A 46 -10.92 22.40 -23.84
C ASN A 46 -11.11 21.96 -22.38
N PRO A 47 -10.27 22.41 -21.42
CA PRO A 47 -10.43 22.07 -20.00
C PRO A 47 -11.83 22.32 -19.45
N VAL A 48 -12.46 23.42 -19.80
CA VAL A 48 -13.83 23.76 -19.36
C VAL A 48 -14.88 22.74 -19.84
N GLN A 49 -14.68 22.13 -21.00
CA GLN A 49 -15.58 21.07 -21.52
C GLN A 49 -15.47 19.79 -20.72
N PHE A 50 -14.41 19.63 -19.92
CA PHE A 50 -14.27 18.45 -19.05
C PHE A 50 -15.36 18.40 -17.96
N ILE A 51 -15.90 19.54 -17.56
CA ILE A 51 -17.06 19.61 -16.67
C ILE A 51 -18.24 18.80 -17.26
N ASP A 52 -18.48 18.92 -18.55
CA ASP A 52 -19.56 18.21 -19.23
C ASP A 52 -19.25 16.71 -19.38
N VAL A 53 -17.98 16.35 -19.53
CA VAL A 53 -17.56 14.95 -19.50
C VAL A 53 -17.80 14.33 -18.13
N LEU A 54 -17.36 15.01 -17.06
CA LEU A 54 -17.57 14.59 -15.67
C LEU A 54 -19.05 14.49 -15.33
N ALA A 55 -19.86 15.44 -15.80
CA ALA A 55 -21.31 15.44 -15.62
C ALA A 55 -22.00 14.21 -16.23
N LEU A 56 -21.50 13.74 -17.37
CA LEU A 56 -22.03 12.57 -18.06
C LEU A 56 -21.56 11.26 -17.42
N MET A 57 -20.26 11.13 -17.11
CA MET A 57 -19.70 9.89 -16.56
C MET A 57 -19.99 9.70 -15.07
N GLY A 58 -20.22 10.80 -14.34
CA GLY A 58 -20.30 10.78 -12.89
C GLY A 58 -18.97 10.55 -12.20
N ASP A 59 -19.00 10.54 -10.87
CA ASP A 59 -17.87 10.19 -10.02
C ASP A 59 -18.32 9.35 -8.82
N ALA A 60 -17.87 8.12 -8.77
CA ALA A 60 -18.23 7.20 -7.68
C ALA A 60 -17.54 7.58 -6.36
N ALA A 61 -16.35 8.21 -6.41
CA ALA A 61 -15.64 8.64 -5.20
C ALA A 61 -16.39 9.77 -4.49
N ASP A 62 -16.95 10.70 -5.27
CA ASP A 62 -17.68 11.87 -4.75
C ASP A 62 -19.20 11.69 -4.78
N ASN A 63 -19.67 10.48 -5.05
CA ASN A 63 -21.09 10.13 -5.15
C ASN A 63 -21.86 10.99 -6.18
N VAL A 64 -21.20 11.37 -7.27
CA VAL A 64 -21.82 12.08 -8.38
C VAL A 64 -22.43 11.06 -9.35
N PRO A 65 -23.77 11.09 -9.61
CA PRO A 65 -24.46 10.00 -10.26
C PRO A 65 -24.14 9.81 -11.75
N GLY A 66 -23.87 10.92 -12.48
CA GLY A 66 -23.70 10.87 -13.94
C GLY A 66 -24.96 10.44 -14.70
N VAL A 67 -24.77 9.90 -15.92
CA VAL A 67 -25.80 9.33 -16.78
C VAL A 67 -25.55 7.84 -16.94
N LYS A 68 -26.54 7.01 -16.66
CA LYS A 68 -26.42 5.56 -16.65
C LYS A 68 -26.05 5.01 -18.03
N GLY A 69 -24.90 4.32 -18.07
CA GLY A 69 -24.40 3.70 -19.29
C GLY A 69 -23.48 4.58 -20.13
N ILE A 70 -23.13 5.76 -19.64
CA ILE A 70 -22.12 6.65 -20.25
C ILE A 70 -20.87 6.66 -19.35
N GLY A 71 -19.79 6.03 -19.80
CA GLY A 71 -18.49 6.11 -19.16
C GLY A 71 -17.57 7.12 -19.87
N GLU A 72 -16.37 7.35 -19.32
CA GLU A 72 -15.41 8.36 -19.78
C GLU A 72 -15.23 8.42 -21.30
N LYS A 73 -14.88 7.27 -21.93
CA LYS A 73 -14.64 7.21 -23.39
C LYS A 73 -15.86 7.62 -24.22
N THR A 74 -17.06 7.33 -23.73
CA THR A 74 -18.30 7.70 -24.41
C THR A 74 -18.61 9.16 -24.17
N ALA A 75 -18.47 9.65 -22.95
CA ALA A 75 -18.66 11.04 -22.60
C ALA A 75 -17.75 11.98 -23.39
N VAL A 76 -16.45 11.67 -23.46
CA VAL A 76 -15.48 12.43 -24.26
C VAL A 76 -15.91 12.53 -25.74
N LYS A 77 -16.30 11.41 -26.37
CA LYS A 77 -16.74 11.40 -27.77
C LYS A 77 -18.02 12.23 -27.99
N LEU A 78 -18.96 12.13 -27.07
CA LEU A 78 -20.22 12.89 -27.15
C LEU A 78 -19.94 14.39 -27.03
N ILE A 79 -19.09 14.81 -26.10
CA ILE A 79 -18.75 16.23 -25.95
C ILE A 79 -17.88 16.74 -27.11
N GLN A 80 -17.02 15.92 -27.70
CA GLN A 80 -16.33 16.26 -28.95
C GLN A 80 -17.32 16.49 -30.11
N GLU A 81 -18.35 15.67 -30.23
CA GLU A 81 -19.34 15.73 -31.32
C GLU A 81 -20.34 16.87 -31.12
N TYR A 82 -20.86 17.04 -29.91
CA TYR A 82 -21.95 18.00 -29.61
C TYR A 82 -21.47 19.30 -28.95
N GLY A 83 -20.23 19.37 -28.53
CA GLY A 83 -19.58 20.57 -27.96
C GLY A 83 -19.93 20.89 -26.51
N SER A 84 -21.17 20.60 -26.05
CA SER A 84 -21.62 20.84 -24.67
C SER A 84 -22.70 19.87 -24.23
N LEU A 85 -22.87 19.72 -22.91
CA LEU A 85 -23.94 18.89 -22.32
C LEU A 85 -25.34 19.33 -22.78
N GLU A 86 -25.65 20.62 -22.76
CA GLU A 86 -27.00 21.07 -23.14
C GLU A 86 -27.30 20.79 -24.60
N ASN A 87 -26.36 21.07 -25.51
CA ASN A 87 -26.53 20.76 -26.93
C ASN A 87 -26.69 19.22 -27.15
N LEU A 88 -25.94 18.41 -26.40
CA LEU A 88 -26.08 16.96 -26.43
C LEU A 88 -27.49 16.51 -25.97
N LEU A 89 -28.01 17.10 -24.89
CA LEU A 89 -29.33 16.76 -24.36
C LEU A 89 -30.45 17.16 -25.34
N ASP A 90 -30.30 18.30 -26.03
CA ASP A 90 -31.25 18.73 -27.07
C ASP A 90 -31.30 17.79 -28.29
N HIS A 91 -30.20 17.11 -28.56
CA HIS A 91 -30.02 16.16 -29.66
C HIS A 91 -29.96 14.70 -29.21
N ALA A 92 -30.44 14.39 -28.00
CA ALA A 92 -30.34 13.06 -27.39
C ALA A 92 -30.90 11.94 -28.27
N SER A 93 -31.95 12.24 -29.08
CA SER A 93 -32.55 11.27 -30.03
C SER A 93 -31.65 10.91 -31.23
N GLU A 94 -30.62 11.69 -31.51
CA GLU A 94 -29.69 11.50 -32.64
C GLU A 94 -28.46 10.69 -32.23
N VAL A 95 -28.22 10.53 -30.92
CA VAL A 95 -27.05 9.85 -30.35
C VAL A 95 -27.04 8.37 -30.78
N LYS A 96 -25.89 7.92 -31.27
CA LYS A 96 -25.66 6.52 -31.62
C LYS A 96 -25.52 5.65 -30.38
N GLY A 97 -26.33 4.59 -30.28
CA GLY A 97 -26.27 3.64 -29.17
C GLY A 97 -27.49 3.75 -28.24
N LYS A 98 -28.37 2.75 -28.33
CA LYS A 98 -29.65 2.70 -27.61
C LYS A 98 -29.54 3.01 -26.11
N ARG A 99 -28.51 2.46 -25.45
CA ARG A 99 -28.30 2.64 -24.00
C ARG A 99 -27.93 4.09 -23.62
N ALA A 100 -27.06 4.73 -24.41
CA ALA A 100 -26.69 6.13 -24.19
C ALA A 100 -27.88 7.07 -24.51
N GLN A 101 -28.62 6.80 -25.60
CA GLN A 101 -29.78 7.55 -25.98
C GLN A 101 -30.89 7.47 -24.91
N GLU A 102 -31.19 6.29 -24.39
CA GLU A 102 -32.18 6.07 -23.32
C GLU A 102 -31.71 6.77 -22.01
N GLY A 103 -30.43 6.66 -21.67
CA GLY A 103 -29.86 7.34 -20.51
C GLY A 103 -30.01 8.86 -20.58
N LEU A 104 -29.62 9.47 -21.70
CA LEU A 104 -29.72 10.91 -21.91
C LEU A 104 -31.19 11.41 -21.88
N ALA A 105 -32.10 10.66 -22.49
CA ALA A 105 -33.50 11.01 -22.51
C ALA A 105 -34.21 10.92 -21.14
N ASN A 106 -33.82 9.92 -20.32
CA ASN A 106 -34.45 9.67 -19.03
C ASN A 106 -33.77 10.40 -17.86
N GLU A 107 -32.48 10.73 -17.98
CA GLU A 107 -31.64 11.21 -16.87
C GLU A 107 -31.06 12.62 -17.15
N ALA A 108 -31.69 13.42 -18.03
CA ALA A 108 -31.24 14.78 -18.38
C ALA A 108 -31.07 15.67 -17.14
N ASP A 109 -32.03 15.66 -16.21
CA ASP A 109 -31.95 16.43 -14.98
C ASP A 109 -30.85 15.93 -14.05
N MET A 110 -30.57 14.62 -14.07
CA MET A 110 -29.47 14.05 -13.33
C MET A 110 -28.12 14.48 -13.91
N ALA A 111 -27.98 14.54 -15.22
CA ALA A 111 -26.79 15.09 -15.87
C ALA A 111 -26.54 16.57 -15.51
N ARG A 112 -27.60 17.38 -15.48
CA ARG A 112 -27.51 18.78 -15.03
C ARG A 112 -27.14 18.90 -13.55
N LEU A 113 -27.69 18.06 -12.69
CA LEU A 113 -27.33 18.01 -11.29
C LEU A 113 -25.85 17.63 -11.15
N SER A 114 -25.41 16.57 -11.84
CA SER A 114 -24.01 16.15 -11.84
C SER A 114 -23.09 17.27 -12.31
N LYS A 115 -23.45 18.00 -13.38
CA LYS A 115 -22.69 19.18 -13.83
C LYS A 115 -22.51 20.21 -12.73
N ARG A 116 -23.57 20.52 -11.97
CA ARG A 116 -23.49 21.47 -10.84
C ARG A 116 -22.60 20.96 -9.74
N LEU A 117 -22.61 19.66 -9.45
CA LEU A 117 -21.80 19.05 -8.38
C LEU A 117 -20.31 19.01 -8.74
N VAL A 118 -19.95 18.69 -9.98
CA VAL A 118 -18.54 18.63 -10.42
C VAL A 118 -17.94 19.98 -10.79
N THR A 119 -18.73 21.03 -10.91
CA THR A 119 -18.22 22.36 -11.25
C THR A 119 -17.58 23.01 -10.03
N ILE A 120 -16.29 23.27 -10.10
CA ILE A 120 -15.54 23.96 -9.04
C ILE A 120 -16.01 25.40 -8.93
N LYS A 121 -16.35 25.82 -7.70
CA LYS A 121 -16.68 27.20 -7.40
C LYS A 121 -15.42 28.05 -7.27
N THR A 122 -15.21 28.98 -8.17
CA THR A 122 -14.01 29.83 -8.26
C THR A 122 -14.17 31.23 -7.66
N ASP A 123 -15.37 31.57 -7.23
CA ASP A 123 -15.76 32.89 -6.67
C ASP A 123 -16.06 32.85 -5.16
N VAL A 124 -15.40 31.92 -4.43
CA VAL A 124 -15.55 31.86 -2.97
C VAL A 124 -14.88 33.07 -2.34
N GLU A 125 -15.64 33.80 -1.49
CA GLU A 125 -15.10 34.90 -0.72
C GLU A 125 -14.11 34.42 0.34
N LEU A 126 -12.88 34.91 0.30
CA LEU A 126 -11.84 34.61 1.26
C LEU A 126 -11.53 35.82 2.11
N ALA A 127 -11.36 35.62 3.42
CA ALA A 127 -10.93 36.67 4.34
C ALA A 127 -9.45 37.06 4.18
N ALA A 128 -8.66 36.20 3.48
CA ALA A 128 -7.22 36.36 3.26
C ALA A 128 -6.94 36.91 1.86
N GLY A 129 -5.96 37.83 1.73
CA GLY A 129 -5.42 38.31 0.46
C GLY A 129 -4.20 37.51 -0.01
N TRP A 130 -3.74 37.81 -1.23
CA TRP A 130 -2.56 37.12 -1.80
C TRP A 130 -1.29 37.28 -0.96
N ASP A 131 -1.11 38.41 -0.27
CA ASP A 131 0.05 38.67 0.58
C ASP A 131 0.10 37.75 1.81
N ASP A 132 -1.07 37.30 2.27
CA ASP A 132 -1.18 36.37 3.40
C ASP A 132 -0.66 34.95 3.08
N PHE A 133 -0.67 34.59 1.79
CA PHE A 133 -0.19 33.32 1.28
C PHE A 133 1.28 33.34 0.85
N THR A 134 1.97 34.46 1.05
CA THR A 134 3.40 34.55 0.74
C THR A 134 4.20 33.62 1.65
N CYS A 135 4.91 32.65 1.06
CA CYS A 135 5.83 31.79 1.78
C CYS A 135 6.96 32.60 2.42
N LYS A 136 7.09 32.52 3.73
CA LYS A 136 8.19 33.14 4.49
C LYS A 136 9.12 32.04 4.96
N ALA A 137 10.42 32.38 5.08
CA ALA A 137 11.35 31.46 5.69
C ALA A 137 10.87 31.09 7.11
N PRO A 138 10.75 29.81 7.45
CA PRO A 138 10.30 29.39 8.78
C PRO A 138 11.32 29.78 9.84
N ASP A 139 10.85 30.12 11.04
CA ASP A 139 11.68 30.22 12.23
C ASP A 139 12.05 28.82 12.72
N LEU A 140 13.26 28.35 12.36
CA LEU A 140 13.74 27.03 12.75
C LEU A 140 13.85 26.85 14.27
N GLY A 141 14.03 27.95 15.03
CA GLY A 141 14.01 27.89 16.49
C GLY A 141 12.63 27.52 17.03
N HIS A 142 11.58 28.13 16.46
CA HIS A 142 10.20 27.82 16.83
C HIS A 142 9.79 26.40 16.35
N VAL A 143 10.22 26.02 15.14
CA VAL A 143 10.00 24.65 14.62
C VAL A 143 10.66 23.62 15.55
N LYS A 144 11.89 23.89 16.02
CA LYS A 144 12.59 23.01 16.95
C LYS A 144 11.83 22.86 18.27
N GLN A 145 11.41 23.98 18.85
CA GLN A 145 10.65 23.97 20.10
C GLN A 145 9.36 23.16 19.96
N LEU A 146 8.61 23.36 18.87
CA LEU A 146 7.38 22.63 18.61
C LEU A 146 7.64 21.12 18.43
N PHE A 147 8.70 20.74 17.72
CA PHE A 147 9.04 19.35 17.53
C PHE A 147 9.56 18.68 18.81
N ASP A 148 10.28 19.43 19.65
CA ASP A 148 10.69 18.96 20.98
C ASP A 148 9.45 18.72 21.89
N GLU A 149 8.44 19.62 21.86
CA GLU A 149 7.17 19.44 22.58
C GLU A 149 6.36 18.23 22.08
N LEU A 150 6.43 17.94 20.78
CA LEU A 150 5.73 16.82 20.13
C LEU A 150 6.58 15.54 20.09
N GLU A 151 7.79 15.56 20.65
CA GLU A 151 8.75 14.44 20.66
C GLU A 151 9.17 13.96 19.24
N PHE A 152 9.14 14.85 18.24
CA PHE A 152 9.51 14.56 16.84
C PHE A 152 11.01 14.76 16.58
N SER A 153 11.85 14.06 17.30
CA SER A 153 13.30 14.25 17.28
C SER A 153 13.97 14.11 15.89
N ARG A 154 13.47 13.23 15.03
CA ARG A 154 14.00 13.01 13.67
C ARG A 154 13.47 13.99 12.62
N LEU A 155 12.29 14.55 12.85
CA LEU A 155 11.69 15.49 11.90
C LEU A 155 12.41 16.83 11.88
N TYR A 156 13.02 17.24 12.98
CA TYR A 156 13.80 18.49 13.03
C TYR A 156 15.00 18.45 12.08
N ASP A 157 15.78 17.38 12.07
CA ASP A 157 16.93 17.23 11.16
C ASP A 157 16.52 17.26 9.69
N ARG A 158 15.34 16.71 9.39
CA ARG A 158 14.74 16.76 8.06
C ARG A 158 14.27 18.18 7.72
N ALA A 159 13.58 18.84 8.65
CA ALA A 159 13.13 20.23 8.49
C ALA A 159 14.33 21.17 8.29
N GLU A 160 15.40 21.03 9.08
CA GLU A 160 16.61 21.84 8.95
C GLU A 160 17.30 21.64 7.60
N ARG A 161 17.36 20.41 7.10
CA ARG A 161 17.93 20.13 5.76
C ARG A 161 17.10 20.74 4.63
N VAL A 162 15.78 20.69 4.74
CA VAL A 162 14.86 21.19 3.70
C VAL A 162 14.65 22.69 3.82
N LEU A 163 14.55 23.23 5.04
CA LEU A 163 14.15 24.61 5.34
C LEU A 163 15.32 25.49 5.84
N GLY A 164 16.53 24.94 5.92
CA GLY A 164 17.72 25.63 6.42
C GLY A 164 18.28 26.70 5.47
N PRO A 165 19.52 27.20 5.70
CA PRO A 165 20.09 28.38 5.03
C PRO A 165 20.07 28.38 3.50
N LYS A 166 20.05 27.21 2.86
CA LYS A 166 19.88 27.10 1.40
C LYS A 166 18.50 27.60 0.91
N TYR A 167 17.48 27.48 1.77
CA TYR A 167 16.14 27.96 1.47
C TYR A 167 15.99 29.47 1.63
N ALA A 168 16.77 30.05 2.55
CA ALA A 168 16.78 31.48 2.78
C ALA A 168 17.54 32.30 1.70
N SER A 169 18.42 31.64 0.92
CA SER A 169 19.23 32.28 -0.11
C SER A 169 18.64 32.21 -1.53
N GLU A 170 17.68 31.34 -1.76
CA GLU A 170 16.97 31.18 -3.02
C GLU A 170 15.49 31.46 -2.80
N ALA A 171 15.08 32.74 -2.91
CA ALA A 171 13.69 33.14 -3.00
C ALA A 171 13.06 32.60 -4.27
N GLY A 172 12.71 31.33 -4.28
CA GLY A 172 12.14 30.66 -5.43
C GLY A 172 11.87 29.18 -5.18
N LEU A 173 10.78 28.88 -4.46
CA LEU A 173 10.24 27.51 -4.33
C LEU A 173 9.89 26.89 -5.69
N PHE A 174 9.91 27.67 -6.74
CA PHE A 174 9.54 27.34 -8.11
C PHE A 174 10.56 27.92 -9.10
N ALA A 175 11.81 27.48 -9.04
CA ALA A 175 12.59 27.52 -10.26
C ALA A 175 11.93 26.51 -11.24
N PRO A 176 11.65 26.87 -12.51
CA PRO A 176 11.04 25.95 -13.44
C PRO A 176 11.93 24.73 -13.55
N LEU A 177 11.37 23.55 -13.28
CA LEU A 177 12.02 22.26 -13.55
C LEU A 177 12.45 22.30 -15.00
N LYS A 178 13.75 22.26 -15.25
CA LYS A 178 14.30 22.18 -16.60
C LYS A 178 13.80 20.90 -17.22
N THR A 179 12.82 21.01 -18.11
CA THR A 179 12.42 19.92 -18.99
C THR A 179 13.64 19.55 -19.82
N THR A 180 14.18 18.37 -19.60
CA THR A 180 15.24 17.79 -20.41
C THR A 180 14.67 17.36 -21.75
N SER A 181 14.55 18.31 -22.68
CA SER A 181 14.43 18.04 -24.11
C SER A 181 15.25 19.07 -24.88
N ASP A 182 16.56 18.87 -24.85
CA ASP A 182 17.37 19.30 -25.97
C ASP A 182 18.66 18.48 -26.03
N LYS A 183 18.74 17.59 -27.03
CA LYS A 183 20.00 16.96 -27.46
C LYS A 183 20.75 17.95 -28.34
N GLY A 184 21.78 18.56 -27.81
CA GLY A 184 22.68 19.40 -28.56
C GLY A 184 24.08 19.38 -27.95
N HIS A 185 25.00 18.76 -28.64
CA HIS A 185 26.44 18.75 -28.40
C HIS A 185 27.00 20.13 -28.07
N MET A 186 27.90 20.21 -27.05
CA MET A 186 29.21 20.85 -27.16
C MET A 186 30.11 20.63 -25.93
N ALA A 187 31.28 20.08 -26.26
CA ALA A 187 32.65 20.31 -25.76
C ALA A 187 32.96 20.51 -24.25
N ALA A 188 33.89 19.68 -23.86
CA ALA A 188 34.62 19.59 -22.58
C ALA A 188 35.16 20.91 -22.02
N ASN A 189 35.06 21.05 -20.68
CA ASN A 189 36.16 21.53 -19.87
C ASN A 189 36.13 20.84 -18.49
N GLN A 190 37.32 20.40 -18.10
CA GLN A 190 37.67 19.68 -16.90
C GLN A 190 37.56 20.59 -15.69
N ASP A 191 36.80 20.18 -14.69
CA ASP A 191 37.10 20.25 -13.26
C ASP A 191 35.98 19.47 -12.57
N GLU A 192 36.28 18.23 -12.21
CA GLU A 192 35.37 17.36 -11.48
C GLU A 192 35.39 17.74 -10.00
N PRO A 193 34.21 17.97 -9.35
CA PRO A 193 34.02 17.64 -7.96
C PRO A 193 33.52 16.19 -7.89
N GLU A 194 34.17 15.40 -7.10
CA GLU A 194 33.86 14.00 -6.77
C GLU A 194 32.34 13.80 -6.62
N GLU A 195 31.76 12.97 -7.48
CA GLU A 195 30.42 12.46 -7.30
C GLU A 195 30.33 11.67 -6.00
N PRO A 196 29.24 11.81 -5.22
CA PRO A 196 28.97 10.87 -4.15
C PRO A 196 28.74 9.51 -4.79
N SER A 197 29.65 8.60 -4.47
CA SER A 197 29.65 7.22 -4.88
C SER A 197 28.24 6.60 -4.83
N ASP A 198 27.90 5.92 -5.90
CA ASP A 198 26.82 4.96 -6.10
C ASP A 198 26.25 4.39 -4.80
N LEU A 199 25.10 4.91 -4.40
CA LEU A 199 24.23 4.26 -3.40
C LEU A 199 23.32 3.20 -4.05
N PHE A 200 23.53 2.91 -5.34
CA PHE A 200 22.91 1.83 -6.09
C PHE A 200 23.95 0.90 -6.72
N ALA A 201 25.01 0.59 -5.97
CA ALA A 201 25.68 -0.68 -6.20
C ALA A 201 24.61 -1.75 -6.02
N ALA A 202 24.43 -2.63 -7.00
CA ALA A 202 23.55 -3.78 -6.91
C ALA A 202 23.81 -4.47 -5.57
N SER A 203 22.95 -4.21 -4.58
CA SER A 203 23.03 -4.90 -3.29
C SER A 203 22.72 -6.35 -3.61
N ASN A 204 23.72 -7.22 -3.48
CA ASN A 204 23.52 -8.66 -3.54
C ASN A 204 22.71 -9.04 -2.30
N PHE A 205 21.38 -8.96 -2.39
CA PHE A 205 20.51 -9.51 -1.36
C PHE A 205 20.68 -11.01 -1.33
N GLU A 206 20.73 -11.58 -0.14
CA GLU A 206 20.49 -13.02 0.02
C GLU A 206 19.05 -13.30 -0.40
N SER A 207 18.79 -14.45 -0.94
CA SER A 207 17.46 -14.90 -1.34
C SER A 207 17.34 -16.41 -1.08
N TYR A 208 16.11 -16.92 -1.16
CA TYR A 208 15.85 -18.34 -0.99
C TYR A 208 16.78 -19.21 -1.83
N GLN A 209 17.49 -20.13 -1.15
CA GLN A 209 18.35 -21.14 -1.75
C GLN A 209 18.00 -22.49 -1.10
N ALA A 210 17.37 -23.38 -1.86
CA ALA A 210 16.86 -24.65 -1.35
C ALA A 210 17.96 -25.50 -0.65
N GLU A 211 19.21 -25.36 -1.06
CA GLU A 211 20.34 -26.09 -0.49
C GLU A 211 20.84 -25.51 0.84
N SER A 212 20.42 -24.27 1.18
CA SER A 212 20.90 -23.58 2.38
C SER A 212 19.91 -23.65 3.55
N VAL A 213 18.70 -24.17 3.33
CA VAL A 213 17.61 -24.23 4.33
C VAL A 213 17.02 -25.64 4.40
N ASP A 214 16.43 -25.98 5.56
CA ASP A 214 15.67 -27.22 5.77
C ASP A 214 14.17 -26.89 5.84
N TYR A 215 13.59 -26.58 4.68
CA TYR A 215 12.15 -26.33 4.54
C TYR A 215 11.45 -27.63 4.15
N GLN A 216 10.61 -28.13 5.04
CA GLN A 216 9.97 -29.44 4.91
C GLN A 216 8.49 -29.31 4.55
N PHE A 217 8.10 -29.93 3.43
CA PHE A 217 6.73 -30.11 3.03
C PHE A 217 6.12 -31.33 3.74
N VAL A 218 5.22 -31.11 4.68
CA VAL A 218 4.61 -32.15 5.53
C VAL A 218 3.35 -32.67 4.86
N THR A 219 3.37 -33.91 4.40
CA THR A 219 2.30 -34.48 3.53
C THR A 219 1.53 -35.62 4.16
N THR A 220 1.88 -36.05 5.38
CA THR A 220 1.23 -37.16 6.07
C THR A 220 1.02 -36.86 7.56
N PRO A 221 -0.06 -37.40 8.19
CA PRO A 221 -0.32 -37.23 9.62
C PRO A 221 0.80 -37.77 10.51
N ASP A 222 1.44 -38.85 10.11
CA ASP A 222 2.55 -39.45 10.89
C ASP A 222 3.75 -38.48 10.93
N LYS A 223 4.10 -37.90 9.78
CA LYS A 223 5.14 -36.86 9.74
C LYS A 223 4.75 -35.62 10.54
N LEU A 224 3.49 -35.21 10.48
CA LEU A 224 3.00 -34.08 11.28
C LEU A 224 3.10 -34.35 12.80
N ARG A 225 2.81 -35.57 13.26
CA ARG A 225 3.01 -35.94 14.68
C ARG A 225 4.47 -35.81 15.09
N GLU A 226 5.40 -36.32 14.27
CA GLU A 226 6.85 -36.15 14.53
C GLU A 226 7.24 -34.68 14.64
N VAL A 227 6.76 -33.85 13.71
CA VAL A 227 7.01 -32.39 13.68
C VAL A 227 6.40 -31.74 14.94
N ALA A 228 5.16 -32.06 15.28
CA ALA A 228 4.51 -31.52 16.49
C ALA A 228 5.27 -31.90 17.76
N GLU A 229 5.67 -33.17 17.92
CA GLU A 229 6.48 -33.63 19.05
C GLU A 229 7.87 -32.97 19.09
N TYR A 230 8.37 -32.56 17.97
CA TYR A 230 9.64 -31.83 17.88
C TYR A 230 9.45 -30.38 18.30
N ILE A 231 8.46 -29.68 17.73
CA ILE A 231 8.22 -28.23 17.94
C ILE A 231 7.83 -27.91 19.39
N VAL A 232 7.01 -28.72 20.03
CA VAL A 232 6.56 -28.46 21.43
C VAL A 232 7.70 -28.48 22.45
N LYS A 233 8.90 -28.88 22.09
CA LYS A 233 10.10 -28.83 22.96
C LYS A 233 10.74 -27.44 23.02
N PHE A 234 10.33 -26.53 22.14
CA PHE A 234 10.88 -25.19 22.08
C PHE A 234 10.00 -24.21 22.86
N ASP A 235 10.63 -23.19 23.38
CA ASP A 235 9.99 -22.11 24.14
C ASP A 235 9.35 -21.03 23.26
N ARG A 236 9.63 -21.09 21.95
CA ARG A 236 9.06 -20.21 20.91
C ARG A 236 8.80 -20.95 19.61
N VAL A 237 7.79 -20.48 18.88
CA VAL A 237 7.47 -20.94 17.53
C VAL A 237 6.98 -19.78 16.70
N SER A 238 7.56 -19.58 15.52
CA SER A 238 6.99 -18.72 14.49
C SER A 238 5.97 -19.49 13.70
N PHE A 239 4.86 -18.84 13.36
CA PHE A 239 3.81 -19.42 12.54
C PHE A 239 3.24 -18.38 11.58
N ASP A 240 2.72 -18.86 10.48
CA ASP A 240 2.03 -18.07 9.47
C ASP A 240 0.94 -18.94 8.82
N THR A 241 -0.13 -18.34 8.28
CA THR A 241 -1.23 -19.06 7.64
C THR A 241 -1.39 -18.64 6.18
N GLU A 242 -1.44 -19.65 5.30
CA GLU A 242 -1.82 -19.45 3.91
C GLU A 242 -3.32 -19.55 3.75
N THR A 243 -3.91 -18.59 3.02
CA THR A 243 -5.35 -18.43 2.97
C THR A 243 -5.86 -18.05 1.59
N THR A 244 -7.18 -18.10 1.41
CA THR A 244 -7.85 -17.77 0.14
C THR A 244 -8.17 -16.29 -0.04
N SER A 245 -8.04 -15.45 0.99
CA SER A 245 -8.44 -14.04 0.99
C SER A 245 -7.57 -13.23 1.94
N VAL A 246 -7.41 -11.95 1.66
CA VAL A 246 -6.81 -10.97 2.59
C VAL A 246 -7.78 -10.50 3.69
N ASP A 247 -9.06 -10.80 3.57
CA ASP A 247 -10.09 -10.58 4.58
C ASP A 247 -10.14 -11.79 5.51
N SER A 248 -9.65 -11.65 6.74
CA SER A 248 -9.59 -12.73 7.74
C SER A 248 -10.94 -13.33 8.11
N GLN A 249 -12.04 -12.56 7.98
CA GLN A 249 -13.40 -13.02 8.26
C GLN A 249 -13.97 -13.94 7.17
N LEU A 250 -13.46 -13.81 5.94
CA LEU A 250 -13.92 -14.58 4.77
C LEU A 250 -12.88 -15.59 4.29
N ALA A 251 -11.70 -15.56 4.85
CA ALA A 251 -10.58 -16.40 4.45
C ALA A 251 -10.81 -17.87 4.85
N SER A 252 -10.52 -18.77 3.90
CA SER A 252 -10.43 -20.20 4.20
C SER A 252 -8.96 -20.59 4.31
N LEU A 253 -8.62 -21.39 5.30
CA LEU A 253 -7.26 -21.87 5.54
C LEU A 253 -6.79 -22.79 4.41
N VAL A 254 -5.60 -22.55 3.87
CA VAL A 254 -4.94 -23.34 2.81
C VAL A 254 -3.78 -24.15 3.36
N GLY A 255 -3.08 -23.60 4.35
CA GLY A 255 -1.97 -24.28 5.02
C GLY A 255 -1.46 -23.47 6.22
N ILE A 256 -0.57 -24.09 6.98
CA ILE A 256 0.11 -23.49 8.14
C ILE A 256 1.60 -23.73 7.97
N SER A 257 2.41 -22.72 8.18
CA SER A 257 3.85 -22.84 8.31
C SER A 257 4.30 -22.65 9.75
N LEU A 258 5.33 -23.39 10.16
CA LEU A 258 5.88 -23.40 11.52
C LEU A 258 7.41 -23.35 11.45
N CYS A 259 8.03 -22.48 12.24
CA CYS A 259 9.49 -22.36 12.33
C CYS A 259 9.93 -22.21 13.78
N VAL A 260 10.96 -22.96 14.21
CA VAL A 260 11.52 -22.90 15.58
C VAL A 260 12.98 -22.48 15.61
N LYS A 261 13.67 -22.55 14.47
CA LYS A 261 15.07 -22.14 14.28
C LYS A 261 15.23 -21.50 12.91
N PRO A 262 16.07 -20.46 12.79
CA PRO A 262 16.43 -19.90 11.49
C PRO A 262 16.85 -20.98 10.48
N GLY A 263 16.21 -20.96 9.30
CA GLY A 263 16.48 -21.89 8.22
C GLY A 263 15.85 -23.29 8.36
N GLU A 264 15.05 -23.56 9.40
CA GLU A 264 14.33 -24.82 9.61
C GLU A 264 12.84 -24.55 9.78
N ALA A 265 12.05 -24.86 8.76
CA ALA A 265 10.61 -24.59 8.77
C ALA A 265 9.79 -25.74 8.15
N PHE A 266 8.51 -25.81 8.50
CA PHE A 266 7.61 -26.88 8.11
C PHE A 266 6.32 -26.28 7.53
N TYR A 267 5.96 -26.66 6.30
CA TYR A 267 4.67 -26.28 5.73
C TYR A 267 3.70 -27.47 5.76
N ILE A 268 2.52 -27.24 6.26
CA ILE A 268 1.44 -28.21 6.49
C ILE A 268 0.22 -27.77 5.67
N PRO A 269 -0.06 -28.38 4.52
CA PRO A 269 -1.24 -28.04 3.71
C PRO A 269 -2.53 -28.51 4.39
N THR A 270 -3.61 -27.78 4.19
CA THR A 270 -4.95 -28.08 4.73
C THR A 270 -6.03 -28.01 3.64
N PRO A 271 -6.60 -29.17 3.22
CA PRO A 271 -6.30 -30.54 3.63
C PRO A 271 -4.95 -31.05 3.11
N MET A 272 -4.46 -32.18 3.67
CA MET A 272 -3.24 -32.81 3.16
C MET A 272 -3.47 -33.57 1.85
N PRO A 273 -2.41 -33.79 1.05
CA PRO A 273 -2.51 -34.52 -0.23
C PRO A 273 -2.95 -35.99 -0.11
N ASP A 274 -2.74 -36.60 1.05
CA ASP A 274 -3.15 -38.00 1.33
C ASP A 274 -4.64 -38.14 1.67
N GLY A 275 -5.37 -37.03 1.74
CA GLY A 275 -6.81 -36.99 2.05
C GLY A 275 -7.11 -36.68 3.53
N THR A 276 -6.10 -36.47 4.38
CA THR A 276 -6.31 -36.01 5.76
C THR A 276 -7.00 -34.64 5.74
N THR A 277 -8.11 -34.53 6.43
CA THR A 277 -8.95 -33.32 6.45
C THR A 277 -8.27 -32.17 7.18
N THR A 278 -8.72 -30.93 6.90
CA THR A 278 -8.27 -29.73 7.63
C THR A 278 -8.45 -29.87 9.14
N GLU A 279 -9.58 -30.42 9.60
CA GLU A 279 -9.89 -30.62 11.01
C GLU A 279 -8.91 -31.58 11.68
N GLU A 280 -8.61 -32.72 11.05
CA GLU A 280 -7.62 -33.70 11.52
C GLU A 280 -6.19 -33.11 11.58
N VAL A 281 -5.82 -32.26 10.61
CA VAL A 281 -4.55 -31.54 10.63
C VAL A 281 -4.49 -30.57 11.81
N LEU A 282 -5.54 -29.79 12.00
CA LEU A 282 -5.61 -28.80 13.07
C LEU A 282 -5.56 -29.45 14.46
N ASP A 283 -6.16 -30.63 14.66
CA ASP A 283 -6.07 -31.36 15.92
C ASP A 283 -4.62 -31.74 16.27
N LEU A 284 -3.78 -32.00 15.24
CA LEU A 284 -2.35 -32.30 15.46
C LEU A 284 -1.50 -31.04 15.67
N VAL A 285 -1.89 -29.89 15.12
CA VAL A 285 -1.20 -28.60 15.28
C VAL A 285 -1.63 -27.89 16.57
N ARG A 286 -2.84 -28.13 17.05
CA ARG A 286 -3.43 -27.51 18.24
C ARG A 286 -2.50 -27.48 19.47
N PRO A 287 -1.78 -28.55 19.86
CA PRO A 287 -0.87 -28.50 21.01
C PRO A 287 0.27 -27.50 20.86
N ILE A 288 0.63 -27.12 19.65
CA ILE A 288 1.67 -26.12 19.35
C ILE A 288 1.08 -24.71 19.56
N LEU A 289 -0.06 -24.44 18.92
CA LEU A 289 -0.67 -23.09 18.89
C LEU A 289 -1.37 -22.74 20.21
N GLU A 290 -1.99 -23.71 20.88
CA GLU A 290 -2.64 -23.54 22.18
C GLU A 290 -1.67 -23.78 23.37
N GLY A 291 -0.41 -24.14 23.08
CA GLY A 291 0.64 -24.35 24.09
C GLY A 291 1.21 -23.01 24.65
N PRO A 292 2.03 -23.08 25.72
CA PRO A 292 2.54 -21.90 26.41
C PRO A 292 3.74 -21.22 25.70
N ALA A 293 4.28 -21.79 24.65
CA ALA A 293 5.42 -21.23 23.92
C ALA A 293 5.10 -19.84 23.36
N LEU A 294 6.10 -18.97 23.26
CA LEU A 294 5.97 -17.67 22.59
C LEU A 294 5.60 -17.88 21.12
N LYS A 295 4.50 -17.27 20.67
CA LYS A 295 4.09 -17.23 19.28
C LYS A 295 4.72 -16.04 18.61
N VAL A 296 5.47 -16.27 17.55
CA VAL A 296 6.07 -15.24 16.70
C VAL A 296 5.33 -15.22 15.36
N GLY A 297 5.13 -14.07 14.77
CA GLY A 297 4.56 -13.97 13.42
C GLY A 297 4.57 -12.53 12.91
N GLN A 298 4.11 -12.35 11.70
CA GLN A 298 3.96 -11.07 11.03
C GLN A 298 2.48 -10.76 10.88
N ASN A 299 1.94 -9.70 11.51
CA ASN A 299 0.51 -9.40 11.53
C ASN A 299 -0.34 -10.55 12.11
N VAL A 300 0.09 -11.05 13.26
CA VAL A 300 -0.47 -12.23 13.94
C VAL A 300 -1.98 -12.17 14.16
N LYS A 301 -2.54 -10.96 14.26
CA LYS A 301 -3.99 -10.77 14.38
C LYS A 301 -4.77 -11.44 13.25
N TYR A 302 -4.28 -11.34 12.04
CA TYR A 302 -4.89 -11.98 10.87
C TYR A 302 -4.95 -13.51 11.04
N ASP A 303 -3.83 -14.12 11.35
CA ASP A 303 -3.71 -15.57 11.52
C ASP A 303 -4.54 -16.07 12.72
N TRP A 304 -4.56 -15.30 13.78
CA TRP A 304 -5.37 -15.58 14.97
C TRP A 304 -6.85 -15.70 14.63
N ILE A 305 -7.39 -14.74 13.86
CA ILE A 305 -8.79 -14.73 13.44
C ILE A 305 -9.09 -15.91 12.51
N VAL A 306 -8.22 -16.17 11.54
CA VAL A 306 -8.39 -17.32 10.62
C VAL A 306 -8.40 -18.63 11.39
N LEU A 307 -7.47 -18.85 12.31
CA LEU A 307 -7.41 -20.06 13.14
C LEU A 307 -8.62 -20.19 14.08
N ALA A 308 -9.09 -19.09 14.66
CA ALA A 308 -10.28 -19.09 15.51
C ALA A 308 -11.55 -19.53 14.76
N HIS A 309 -11.72 -19.15 13.50
CA HIS A 309 -12.81 -19.63 12.64
C HIS A 309 -12.78 -21.15 12.42
N HIS A 310 -11.59 -21.74 12.56
CA HIS A 310 -11.39 -23.20 12.50
C HIS A 310 -11.35 -23.86 13.89
N GLY A 311 -11.71 -23.15 14.94
CA GLY A 311 -11.78 -23.68 16.32
C GLY A 311 -10.43 -23.89 16.99
N VAL A 312 -9.36 -23.25 16.51
CA VAL A 312 -8.04 -23.24 17.15
C VAL A 312 -7.81 -21.88 17.80
N GLN A 313 -7.52 -21.89 19.11
CA GLN A 313 -7.20 -20.68 19.86
C GLN A 313 -5.69 -20.54 20.00
N VAL A 314 -5.14 -19.42 19.51
CA VAL A 314 -3.74 -19.10 19.79
C VAL A 314 -3.63 -18.71 21.25
N VAL A 315 -2.76 -19.36 22.02
CA VAL A 315 -2.62 -19.14 23.47
C VAL A 315 -1.16 -18.85 23.81
N GLY A 316 -0.93 -18.05 24.85
CA GLY A 316 0.40 -17.69 25.33
C GLY A 316 0.89 -16.34 24.81
N PRO A 317 2.12 -15.96 25.15
CA PRO A 317 2.67 -14.68 24.72
C PRO A 317 2.83 -14.62 23.21
N VAL A 318 2.66 -13.41 22.65
CA VAL A 318 2.80 -13.12 21.23
C VAL A 318 3.95 -12.14 21.02
N PHE A 319 4.69 -12.29 19.92
CA PHE A 319 5.61 -11.32 19.38
C PHE A 319 5.25 -11.07 17.91
N ASP A 320 4.58 -9.97 17.64
CA ASP A 320 4.22 -9.56 16.28
C ASP A 320 5.31 -8.66 15.69
N THR A 321 5.96 -9.10 14.61
CA THR A 321 7.06 -8.37 13.99
C THR A 321 6.63 -7.08 13.31
N MET A 322 5.39 -7.02 12.81
CA MET A 322 4.82 -5.80 12.23
C MET A 322 4.59 -4.75 13.32
N VAL A 323 3.99 -5.15 14.45
CA VAL A 323 3.74 -4.27 15.60
C VAL A 323 5.06 -3.83 16.24
N ALA A 324 6.01 -4.75 16.43
CA ALA A 324 7.34 -4.42 16.94
C ALA A 324 8.04 -3.36 16.06
N HIS A 325 8.03 -3.54 14.75
CA HIS A 325 8.64 -2.58 13.85
C HIS A 325 7.90 -1.24 13.83
N TYR A 326 6.58 -1.23 13.96
CA TYR A 326 5.82 0.01 14.10
C TYR A 326 6.29 0.85 15.29
N LEU A 327 6.62 0.21 16.43
CA LEU A 327 7.18 0.90 17.59
C LEU A 327 8.63 1.37 17.38
N ILE A 328 9.43 0.61 16.62
CA ILE A 328 10.83 0.92 16.34
C ILE A 328 10.97 2.08 15.35
N ALA A 329 10.16 2.08 14.28
CA ALA A 329 10.25 3.01 13.16
C ALA A 329 8.87 3.27 12.51
N PRO A 330 7.96 4.04 13.17
CA PRO A 330 6.54 4.17 12.81
C PRO A 330 6.28 4.80 11.43
N GLU A 331 7.26 5.49 10.86
CA GLU A 331 7.13 6.16 9.55
C GLU A 331 7.57 5.29 8.37
N GLU A 332 7.94 4.03 8.61
CA GLU A 332 8.49 3.15 7.59
C GLU A 332 7.49 2.08 7.15
N ALA A 333 7.82 1.34 6.08
CA ALA A 333 7.00 0.21 5.65
C ALA A 333 7.18 -0.97 6.61
N HIS A 334 6.07 -1.60 7.01
CA HIS A 334 6.04 -2.67 7.99
C HIS A 334 5.70 -4.05 7.39
N ASN A 335 5.61 -4.17 6.07
CA ASN A 335 5.38 -5.47 5.43
C ASN A 335 6.65 -6.34 5.48
N LEU A 336 6.47 -7.66 5.48
CA LEU A 336 7.53 -8.65 5.65
C LEU A 336 8.69 -8.46 4.66
N ASP A 337 8.38 -8.23 3.37
CA ASP A 337 9.39 -8.05 2.31
C ASP A 337 10.30 -6.85 2.57
N ALA A 338 9.71 -5.70 2.98
CA ALA A 338 10.47 -4.50 3.29
C ALA A 338 11.35 -4.70 4.52
N LEU A 339 10.82 -5.40 5.54
CA LEU A 339 11.55 -5.71 6.76
C LEU A 339 12.71 -6.67 6.51
N ALA A 340 12.49 -7.74 5.72
CA ALA A 340 13.52 -8.69 5.33
C ALA A 340 14.67 -7.99 4.56
N LYS A 341 14.35 -7.16 3.58
CA LYS A 341 15.34 -6.38 2.83
C LYS A 341 16.16 -5.47 3.73
N ARG A 342 15.50 -4.75 4.63
CA ARG A 342 16.15 -3.74 5.46
C ARG A 342 17.00 -4.33 6.58
N TYR A 343 16.46 -5.31 7.31
CA TYR A 343 17.08 -5.80 8.55
C TYR A 343 17.86 -7.09 8.38
N LEU A 344 17.53 -7.90 7.37
CA LEU A 344 18.20 -9.17 7.10
C LEU A 344 19.02 -9.16 5.81
N ASN A 345 18.99 -8.07 5.03
CA ASN A 345 19.58 -8.01 3.68
C ASN A 345 19.10 -9.17 2.79
N TYR A 346 17.81 -9.50 2.90
CA TYR A 346 17.21 -10.68 2.29
C TYR A 346 16.03 -10.29 1.38
N GLU A 347 15.98 -10.86 0.17
CA GLU A 347 14.88 -10.70 -0.78
C GLU A 347 13.98 -11.94 -0.76
N THR A 348 12.75 -11.76 -0.28
CA THR A 348 11.74 -12.82 -0.13
C THR A 348 11.18 -13.29 -1.47
N ILE A 349 10.61 -14.47 -1.50
CA ILE A 349 9.82 -14.98 -2.62
C ILE A 349 8.56 -14.13 -2.75
N PRO A 350 8.34 -13.41 -3.87
CA PRO A 350 7.15 -12.58 -3.97
C PRO A 350 5.89 -13.43 -4.18
N ILE A 351 4.82 -13.16 -3.43
CA ILE A 351 3.52 -13.85 -3.57
C ILE A 351 2.99 -13.84 -5.01
N SER A 352 3.30 -12.79 -5.77
CA SER A 352 2.91 -12.68 -7.17
C SER A 352 3.54 -13.74 -8.09
N SER A 353 4.63 -14.38 -7.67
CA SER A 353 5.22 -15.50 -8.40
C SER A 353 4.37 -16.77 -8.30
N LEU A 354 3.55 -16.90 -7.24
CA LEU A 354 2.67 -18.04 -6.99
C LEU A 354 1.26 -17.80 -7.57
N ILE A 355 0.63 -16.70 -7.19
CA ILE A 355 -0.77 -16.44 -7.56
C ILE A 355 -0.93 -15.51 -8.76
N GLY A 356 0.15 -14.96 -9.31
CA GLY A 356 0.09 -13.97 -10.38
C GLY A 356 -0.34 -12.58 -9.90
N SER A 357 -0.70 -11.70 -10.83
CA SER A 357 -1.08 -10.32 -10.52
C SER A 357 -2.24 -9.83 -11.40
N GLY A 358 -2.99 -8.83 -10.89
CA GLY A 358 -4.08 -8.17 -11.61
C GLY A 358 -5.23 -9.11 -11.96
N LYS A 359 -5.74 -9.04 -13.19
CA LYS A 359 -6.95 -9.80 -13.61
C LYS A 359 -6.71 -11.30 -13.81
N SER A 360 -5.46 -11.74 -13.85
CA SER A 360 -5.09 -13.15 -13.99
C SER A 360 -4.70 -13.80 -12.65
N GLN A 361 -4.88 -13.09 -11.55
CA GLN A 361 -4.60 -13.60 -10.22
C GLN A 361 -5.53 -14.77 -9.88
N ILE A 362 -4.93 -15.88 -9.42
CA ILE A 362 -5.63 -17.07 -8.94
C ILE A 362 -5.66 -17.09 -7.40
N SER A 363 -6.48 -17.95 -6.83
CA SER A 363 -6.50 -18.19 -5.39
C SER A 363 -5.28 -19.01 -4.95
N MET A 364 -4.74 -18.76 -3.75
CA MET A 364 -3.68 -19.58 -3.16
C MET A 364 -4.06 -21.08 -3.11
N ARG A 365 -5.34 -21.40 -2.97
CA ARG A 365 -5.86 -22.77 -3.00
C ARG A 365 -5.69 -23.47 -4.36
N GLU A 366 -5.55 -22.71 -5.44
CA GLU A 366 -5.35 -23.25 -6.80
C GLU A 366 -3.88 -23.49 -7.12
N VAL A 367 -2.96 -23.01 -6.26
CA VAL A 367 -1.51 -23.28 -6.37
C VAL A 367 -1.21 -24.67 -5.81
N ALA A 368 -0.32 -25.42 -6.46
CA ALA A 368 0.09 -26.71 -5.94
C ALA A 368 0.74 -26.55 -4.56
N PRO A 369 0.33 -27.34 -3.54
CA PRO A 369 0.88 -27.18 -2.18
C PRO A 369 2.41 -27.34 -2.09
N SER A 370 3.03 -28.09 -3.01
CA SER A 370 4.49 -28.19 -3.12
C SER A 370 5.16 -26.87 -3.53
N ASP A 371 4.46 -26.04 -4.31
CA ASP A 371 4.97 -24.75 -4.77
C ASP A 371 4.73 -23.66 -3.73
N VAL A 372 3.68 -23.80 -2.92
CA VAL A 372 3.42 -22.93 -1.76
C VAL A 372 4.45 -23.16 -0.64
N SER A 373 4.91 -24.40 -0.47
CA SER A 373 5.76 -24.81 0.66
C SER A 373 7.02 -23.96 0.87
N PRO A 374 7.84 -23.67 -0.15
CA PRO A 374 9.02 -22.81 0.05
C PRO A 374 8.65 -21.39 0.50
N TYR A 375 7.62 -20.81 -0.09
CA TYR A 375 7.13 -19.46 0.23
C TYR A 375 6.64 -19.38 1.68
N ALA A 376 5.72 -20.26 2.07
CA ALA A 376 5.15 -20.30 3.41
C ALA A 376 6.19 -20.58 4.51
N CYS A 377 7.14 -21.50 4.24
CA CYS A 377 8.26 -21.78 5.14
C CYS A 377 9.16 -20.54 5.30
N GLU A 378 9.41 -19.81 4.21
CA GLU A 378 10.21 -18.59 4.22
C GLU A 378 9.56 -17.52 5.09
N ASP A 379 8.24 -17.28 4.97
CA ASP A 379 7.53 -16.28 5.74
C ASP A 379 7.64 -16.55 7.25
N ALA A 380 7.44 -17.78 7.69
CA ALA A 380 7.64 -18.18 9.09
C ALA A 380 9.09 -18.04 9.56
N ASP A 381 10.07 -18.39 8.74
CA ASP A 381 11.51 -18.26 9.06
C ASP A 381 11.93 -16.80 9.16
N ILE A 382 11.55 -15.98 8.18
CA ILE A 382 11.85 -14.54 8.17
C ILE A 382 11.22 -13.84 9.37
N ALA A 383 9.97 -14.15 9.73
CA ALA A 383 9.34 -13.60 10.92
C ALA A 383 10.12 -13.97 12.20
N LEU A 384 10.59 -15.21 12.33
CA LEU A 384 11.41 -15.63 13.47
C LEU A 384 12.75 -14.87 13.54
N ARG A 385 13.43 -14.73 12.41
CA ARG A 385 14.71 -14.00 12.30
C ARG A 385 14.52 -12.52 12.60
N LEU A 386 13.43 -11.89 12.14
CA LEU A 386 13.10 -10.50 12.44
C LEU A 386 12.82 -10.29 13.93
N ALA A 387 12.13 -11.23 14.59
CA ALA A 387 11.91 -11.15 16.03
C ALA A 387 13.23 -11.12 16.82
N ASP A 388 14.24 -11.90 16.40
CA ASP A 388 15.57 -11.88 17.01
C ASP A 388 16.29 -10.54 16.82
N VAL A 389 16.05 -9.86 15.69
CA VAL A 389 16.59 -8.51 15.42
C VAL A 389 15.83 -7.43 16.18
N PHE A 390 14.50 -7.53 16.23
CA PHE A 390 13.66 -6.46 16.82
C PHE A 390 13.67 -6.46 18.34
N LYS A 391 13.80 -7.62 18.97
CA LYS A 391 13.84 -7.70 20.43
C LYS A 391 14.88 -6.76 21.06
N PRO A 392 16.18 -6.77 20.69
CA PRO A 392 17.14 -5.82 21.22
C PRO A 392 16.87 -4.36 20.77
N LEU A 393 16.26 -4.14 19.61
CA LEU A 393 15.91 -2.80 19.15
C LEU A 393 14.78 -2.16 19.96
N LEU A 394 13.81 -2.94 20.43
CA LEU A 394 12.77 -2.45 21.33
C LEU A 394 13.38 -1.94 22.66
N ASP A 395 14.37 -2.66 23.18
CA ASP A 395 15.09 -2.25 24.40
C ASP A 395 15.95 -0.98 24.13
N GLU A 396 16.66 -0.93 23.01
CA GLU A 396 17.47 0.24 22.61
C GLU A 396 16.63 1.51 22.44
N LYS A 397 15.40 1.36 21.94
CA LYS A 397 14.46 2.47 21.73
C LYS A 397 13.64 2.83 22.99
N ASP A 398 13.81 2.11 24.08
CA ASP A 398 13.04 2.27 25.32
C ASP A 398 11.51 2.13 25.11
N VAL A 399 11.11 1.23 24.21
CA VAL A 399 9.70 0.95 23.91
C VAL A 399 9.27 -0.47 24.29
N SER A 400 10.11 -1.23 24.99
CA SER A 400 9.84 -2.61 25.41
C SER A 400 8.60 -2.71 26.30
N PHE A 401 8.37 -1.76 27.22
CA PHE A 401 7.16 -1.74 28.02
C PHE A 401 5.91 -1.59 27.15
N VAL A 402 5.94 -0.68 26.17
CA VAL A 402 4.80 -0.48 25.25
C VAL A 402 4.56 -1.75 24.44
N ALA A 403 5.62 -2.39 23.95
CA ALA A 403 5.52 -3.62 23.16
C ALA A 403 4.90 -4.78 23.98
N TYR A 404 5.51 -5.12 25.13
CA TYR A 404 5.17 -6.34 25.85
C TYR A 404 3.98 -6.21 26.80
N ASP A 405 3.72 -5.02 27.35
CA ASP A 405 2.66 -4.80 28.32
C ASP A 405 1.41 -4.17 27.71
N ILE A 406 1.49 -3.63 26.50
CA ILE A 406 0.36 -2.95 25.83
C ILE A 406 0.07 -3.58 24.46
N GLU A 407 0.96 -3.43 23.48
CA GLU A 407 0.66 -3.70 22.07
C GLU A 407 0.54 -5.19 21.75
N PHE A 408 1.45 -6.04 22.23
CA PHE A 408 1.33 -7.48 22.00
C PHE A 408 0.10 -8.10 22.70
N PRO A 409 -0.24 -7.77 23.96
CA PRO A 409 -1.52 -8.20 24.55
C PRO A 409 -2.75 -7.65 23.82
N LEU A 410 -2.65 -6.46 23.23
CA LEU A 410 -3.75 -5.85 22.47
C LEU A 410 -4.12 -6.63 21.19
N VAL A 411 -3.18 -7.40 20.64
CA VAL A 411 -3.44 -8.27 19.46
C VAL A 411 -4.59 -9.24 19.76
N GLU A 412 -4.59 -9.90 20.92
CA GLU A 412 -5.67 -10.81 21.35
C GLU A 412 -7.00 -10.07 21.47
N VAL A 413 -7.02 -8.93 22.17
CA VAL A 413 -8.24 -8.13 22.37
C VAL A 413 -8.84 -7.67 21.04
N LEU A 414 -8.01 -7.17 20.12
CA LEU A 414 -8.47 -6.74 18.80
C LEU A 414 -8.99 -7.92 17.96
N SER A 415 -8.34 -9.09 18.07
CA SER A 415 -8.83 -10.30 17.40
C SER A 415 -10.21 -10.72 17.90
N GLU A 416 -10.43 -10.70 19.20
CA GLU A 416 -11.74 -11.01 19.80
C GLU A 416 -12.82 -10.00 19.41
N MET A 417 -12.48 -8.70 19.36
CA MET A 417 -13.40 -7.66 18.91
C MET A 417 -13.82 -7.89 17.45
N GLU A 418 -12.88 -8.13 16.55
CA GLU A 418 -13.18 -8.40 15.15
C GLU A 418 -13.98 -9.70 14.97
N LEU A 419 -13.70 -10.76 15.73
CA LEU A 419 -14.49 -11.99 15.74
C LEU A 419 -15.93 -11.75 16.24
N ALA A 420 -16.13 -10.79 17.15
CA ALA A 420 -17.45 -10.39 17.62
C ALA A 420 -18.19 -9.44 16.64
N GLY A 421 -17.53 -8.98 15.59
CA GLY A 421 -18.11 -8.10 14.56
C GLY A 421 -18.01 -6.60 14.88
N ILE A 422 -17.00 -6.19 15.61
CA ILE A 422 -16.75 -4.79 15.98
C ILE A 422 -15.65 -4.22 15.09
#